data_448449a4f97573028844550ff21ae558
#
_entry.id   448449a4f97573028844550ff21ae558
#
_cell.length_a   1.000
_cell.length_b   1.000
_cell.length_c   1.000
_cell.angle_alpha   90.00
_cell.angle_beta   90.00
_cell.angle_gamma   90.00
#
_symmetry.space_group_name_H-M   'P 1'
#
loop_
_entity.id
_entity.type
_entity.pdbx_description
1 polymer ?
#
loop_
_entity_poly.entity_id
_entity_poly.type
_entity_poly.pdbx_seq_one_letter_code
_entity_poly.pdbx_strand_id
1 'polypeptide(L)'
;MTEIVCCARALVRGVVRMDYAFVVQDDHIIAAGDFSSIRPSYPQHSKRSFGPATLVVPGFVNGHSHAYQVLLRGWADDLPFERWRSEALYRVIPRLSADDVYWVFVAAFGEMLAAGITTVAEFFYLNGAGNAHAEAAIRASADSGIRLVFARTWMDAPDAPPAFRESIDQALARTQALREQFPDTMICPAPHSLHAASPTMIREAASFARAYSLPMHIHVAEAAYEGERTVAECGSTPVHLLARLDALFSGSVLVHAIYVAEDEKDAIAQASASVIHNPMTNQYLGDGICDVVGYRRRGVAVGLGTDANVNPSIFEEMRSAALLQKVKTADASVMQAANAFALGTWDGAAALHVRAGDLQAGSFADYCVLDSTNIDVWSPAVNALVYRANASWVRNTFVAGREVQRFAQVSDLMRDAHAALVQIAQMLDLPPA
;
A
#
# COMPACT_ATOMS: atom_id res chain seq x y z
N MET A 1 12.23 19.64 -14.20
CA MET A 1 11.45 20.88 -14.51
C MET A 1 11.02 21.48 -13.18
N THR A 2 11.15 22.79 -12.96
CA THR A 2 10.77 23.39 -11.66
C THR A 2 9.47 24.18 -11.81
N GLU A 3 8.48 23.90 -10.99
CA GLU A 3 7.15 24.51 -11.01
C GLU A 3 6.71 24.88 -9.59
N ILE A 4 5.97 25.98 -9.42
CA ILE A 4 5.29 26.33 -8.18
C ILE A 4 3.84 25.84 -8.28
N VAL A 5 3.44 24.96 -7.38
CA VAL A 5 2.05 24.56 -7.21
C VAL A 5 1.40 25.46 -6.17
N CYS A 6 0.37 26.21 -6.59
CA CYS A 6 -0.33 27.18 -5.77
C CYS A 6 -1.72 26.63 -5.42
N CYS A 7 -2.02 26.51 -4.15
CA CYS A 7 -3.25 25.95 -3.64
C CYS A 7 -4.04 26.99 -2.86
N ALA A 8 -5.23 27.36 -3.33
CA ALA A 8 -6.12 28.18 -2.51
C ALA A 8 -6.40 27.52 -1.15
N ARG A 9 -6.46 26.18 -1.15
CA ARG A 9 -6.63 25.34 0.05
C ARG A 9 -5.77 24.08 -0.07
N ALA A 10 -4.95 23.79 0.96
CA ALA A 10 -4.19 22.55 1.06
C ALA A 10 -4.35 21.90 2.42
N LEU A 11 -4.43 20.57 2.48
CA LEU A 11 -4.46 19.84 3.76
C LEU A 11 -3.03 19.37 4.08
N VAL A 12 -2.39 20.03 5.04
CA VAL A 12 -1.01 19.76 5.44
C VAL A 12 -1.01 19.22 6.86
N ARG A 13 -0.57 17.99 7.06
CA ARG A 13 -0.55 17.34 8.38
C ARG A 13 -1.88 17.44 9.14
N GLY A 14 -3.00 17.25 8.45
CA GLY A 14 -4.35 17.30 9.03
C GLY A 14 -4.92 18.71 9.23
N VAL A 15 -4.19 19.77 8.87
CA VAL A 15 -4.62 21.17 9.00
C VAL A 15 -4.81 21.80 7.62
N VAL A 16 -5.97 22.43 7.38
CA VAL A 16 -6.20 23.20 6.15
C VAL A 16 -5.38 24.48 6.20
N ARG A 17 -4.51 24.66 5.20
CA ARG A 17 -3.75 25.89 4.95
C ARG A 17 -4.38 26.63 3.77
N MET A 18 -4.58 27.94 3.93
CA MET A 18 -5.03 28.83 2.86
C MET A 18 -3.80 29.42 2.15
N ASP A 19 -3.95 29.67 0.84
CA ASP A 19 -2.89 30.27 0.01
C ASP A 19 -1.53 29.57 0.15
N TYR A 20 -1.58 28.23 0.24
CA TYR A 20 -0.40 27.40 0.39
C TYR A 20 0.27 27.15 -0.97
N ALA A 21 1.59 27.10 -0.97
CA ALA A 21 2.36 26.76 -2.17
C ALA A 21 3.49 25.80 -1.84
N PHE A 22 3.84 24.98 -2.83
CA PHE A 22 5.06 24.19 -2.77
C PHE A 22 5.76 24.19 -4.13
N VAL A 23 7.07 24.05 -4.10
CA VAL A 23 7.94 24.08 -5.30
C VAL A 23 8.35 22.66 -5.61
N VAL A 24 7.99 22.23 -6.81
CA VAL A 24 8.37 20.93 -7.34
C VAL A 24 9.63 21.09 -8.19
N GLN A 25 10.64 20.32 -7.89
CA GLN A 25 11.83 20.15 -8.74
C GLN A 25 12.07 18.67 -8.95
N ASP A 26 12.12 18.28 -10.22
CA ASP A 26 12.18 16.90 -10.66
C ASP A 26 10.99 16.10 -10.10
N ASP A 27 11.18 15.23 -9.11
CA ASP A 27 10.12 14.45 -8.46
C ASP A 27 9.89 14.80 -6.99
N HIS A 28 10.55 15.87 -6.47
CA HIS A 28 10.51 16.25 -5.07
C HIS A 28 9.92 17.64 -4.83
N ILE A 29 9.35 17.83 -3.65
CA ILE A 29 9.03 19.14 -3.09
C ILE A 29 10.30 19.69 -2.42
N ILE A 30 10.85 20.78 -2.96
CA ILE A 30 12.08 21.41 -2.44
C ILE A 30 11.81 22.55 -1.48
N ALA A 31 10.62 23.16 -1.53
CA ALA A 31 10.18 24.21 -0.61
C ALA A 31 8.65 24.18 -0.49
N ALA A 32 8.12 24.53 0.67
CA ALA A 32 6.68 24.58 0.91
C ALA A 32 6.34 25.60 2.01
N GLY A 33 5.18 26.27 1.89
CA GLY A 33 4.72 27.29 2.85
C GLY A 33 3.67 28.22 2.25
N ASP A 34 3.46 29.37 2.87
CA ASP A 34 2.56 30.39 2.35
C ASP A 34 3.07 30.91 0.99
N PHE A 35 2.17 31.11 0.02
CA PHE A 35 2.54 31.56 -1.31
C PHE A 35 3.36 32.85 -1.32
N SER A 36 3.01 33.82 -0.46
CA SER A 36 3.73 35.09 -0.31
C SER A 36 5.18 34.92 0.12
N SER A 37 5.49 33.86 0.87
CA SER A 37 6.85 33.54 1.32
C SER A 37 7.64 32.76 0.26
N ILE A 38 6.98 31.90 -0.51
CA ILE A 38 7.60 31.03 -1.51
C ILE A 38 7.93 31.85 -2.80
N ARG A 39 6.98 32.63 -3.28
CA ARG A 39 7.07 33.31 -4.60
C ARG A 39 8.30 34.19 -4.79
N PRO A 40 8.76 34.99 -3.80
CA PRO A 40 9.94 35.85 -4.00
C PRO A 40 11.23 35.07 -4.27
N SER A 41 11.37 33.86 -3.71
CA SER A 41 12.56 33.02 -3.91
C SER A 41 12.56 32.28 -5.25
N TYR A 42 11.40 32.20 -5.93
CA TYR A 42 11.23 31.47 -7.20
C TYR A 42 10.52 32.32 -8.29
N PRO A 43 11.03 33.53 -8.61
CA PRO A 43 10.31 34.50 -9.43
C PRO A 43 10.10 34.09 -10.89
N GLN A 44 10.98 33.25 -11.42
CA GLN A 44 10.96 32.81 -12.84
C GLN A 44 10.26 31.47 -13.09
N HIS A 45 9.80 30.80 -11.99
CA HIS A 45 9.19 29.47 -12.13
C HIS A 45 7.75 29.56 -12.64
N SER A 46 7.37 28.59 -13.47
CA SER A 46 5.99 28.39 -13.90
C SER A 46 5.06 28.14 -12.70
N LYS A 47 3.79 28.43 -12.88
CA LYS A 47 2.78 28.24 -11.84
C LYS A 47 1.68 27.31 -12.32
N ARG A 48 1.35 26.34 -11.49
CA ARG A 48 0.12 25.57 -11.56
C ARG A 48 -0.78 26.03 -10.41
N SER A 49 -2.00 26.40 -10.67
CA SER A 49 -2.88 26.97 -9.65
C SER A 49 -4.17 26.17 -9.51
N PHE A 50 -4.53 25.87 -8.28
CA PHE A 50 -5.79 25.24 -7.91
C PHE A 50 -6.66 26.20 -7.10
N GLY A 51 -7.89 26.42 -7.60
CA GLY A 51 -8.81 27.43 -7.08
C GLY A 51 -9.54 27.02 -5.80
N PRO A 52 -10.44 27.90 -5.28
CA PRO A 52 -11.10 27.71 -3.98
C PRO A 52 -12.11 26.54 -3.95
N ALA A 53 -12.58 26.07 -5.11
CA ALA A 53 -13.45 24.90 -5.20
C ALA A 53 -12.71 23.56 -5.08
N THR A 54 -11.39 23.61 -4.83
CA THR A 54 -10.56 22.42 -4.69
C THR A 54 -9.85 22.39 -3.34
N LEU A 55 -9.50 21.19 -2.90
CA LEU A 55 -8.61 20.94 -1.77
C LEU A 55 -7.46 20.08 -2.27
N VAL A 56 -6.23 20.59 -2.17
CA VAL A 56 -5.02 19.80 -2.46
C VAL A 56 -4.65 19.02 -1.20
N VAL A 57 -4.45 17.71 -1.37
CA VAL A 57 -4.05 16.80 -0.29
C VAL A 57 -2.81 16.02 -0.71
N PRO A 58 -2.00 15.50 0.23
CA PRO A 58 -0.96 14.53 -0.13
C PRO A 58 -1.55 13.36 -0.90
N GLY A 59 -0.78 12.78 -1.81
CA GLY A 59 -1.14 11.50 -2.42
C GLY A 59 -1.27 10.41 -1.37
N PHE A 60 -2.27 9.55 -1.50
CA PHE A 60 -2.49 8.47 -0.55
C PHE A 60 -1.46 7.36 -0.74
N VAL A 61 -1.12 6.70 0.37
CA VAL A 61 -0.16 5.61 0.45
C VAL A 61 -0.89 4.31 0.76
N ASN A 62 -0.78 3.34 -0.14
CA ASN A 62 -1.26 1.98 0.02
C ASN A 62 -0.09 1.10 0.46
N GLY A 63 -0.06 0.73 1.73
CA GLY A 63 1.05 0.04 2.37
C GLY A 63 1.14 -1.45 2.06
N HIS A 64 0.11 -2.05 1.46
CA HIS A 64 0.07 -3.46 1.10
C HIS A 64 -1.02 -3.76 0.07
N SER A 65 -0.67 -4.52 -0.95
CA SER A 65 -1.55 -4.85 -2.06
C SER A 65 -1.15 -6.17 -2.71
N HIS A 66 -2.15 -6.89 -3.21
CA HIS A 66 -2.04 -8.00 -4.16
C HIS A 66 -2.83 -7.61 -5.41
N ALA A 67 -2.23 -6.81 -6.30
CA ALA A 67 -2.94 -6.15 -7.40
C ALA A 67 -3.68 -7.12 -8.34
N TYR A 68 -3.13 -8.31 -8.62
CA TYR A 68 -3.80 -9.29 -9.46
C TYR A 68 -5.08 -9.89 -8.84
N GLN A 69 -5.32 -9.73 -7.54
CA GLN A 69 -6.55 -10.19 -6.92
C GLN A 69 -7.79 -9.40 -7.33
N VAL A 70 -7.65 -8.28 -8.04
CA VAL A 70 -8.78 -7.59 -8.69
C VAL A 70 -9.58 -8.52 -9.63
N LEU A 71 -8.92 -9.55 -10.19
CA LEU A 71 -9.58 -10.60 -10.98
C LEU A 71 -10.50 -11.51 -10.17
N LEU A 72 -10.37 -11.53 -8.86
CA LEU A 72 -11.09 -12.44 -7.97
C LEU A 72 -12.32 -11.80 -7.33
N ARG A 73 -12.58 -10.53 -7.60
CA ARG A 73 -13.72 -9.78 -7.05
C ARG A 73 -15.04 -10.46 -7.45
N GLY A 74 -15.91 -10.68 -6.48
CA GLY A 74 -17.19 -11.35 -6.70
C GLY A 74 -17.09 -12.85 -6.88
N TRP A 75 -15.88 -13.42 -6.85
CA TRP A 75 -15.67 -14.85 -6.99
C TRP A 75 -15.29 -15.51 -5.66
N ALA A 76 -16.10 -16.49 -5.26
CA ALA A 76 -15.96 -17.18 -3.98
C ALA A 76 -16.06 -16.24 -2.76
N ASP A 77 -16.72 -15.10 -2.90
CA ASP A 77 -17.08 -14.21 -1.81
C ASP A 77 -17.92 -15.00 -0.78
N ASP A 78 -17.87 -14.58 0.48
CA ASP A 78 -18.56 -15.23 1.60
C ASP A 78 -18.13 -16.68 1.89
N LEU A 79 -17.03 -17.15 1.30
CA LEU A 79 -16.41 -18.43 1.66
C LEU A 79 -15.34 -18.24 2.78
N PRO A 80 -15.13 -19.25 3.64
CA PRO A 80 -13.98 -19.24 4.52
C PRO A 80 -12.68 -19.08 3.76
N PHE A 81 -11.71 -18.35 4.33
CA PHE A 81 -10.45 -17.99 3.67
C PHE A 81 -9.75 -19.16 2.95
N GLU A 82 -9.67 -20.36 3.58
CA GLU A 82 -9.02 -21.50 2.98
C GLU A 82 -9.73 -21.99 1.70
N ARG A 83 -11.06 -21.89 1.66
CA ARG A 83 -11.85 -22.22 0.46
C ARG A 83 -11.69 -21.14 -0.61
N TRP A 84 -11.76 -19.86 -0.23
CA TRP A 84 -11.49 -18.77 -1.15
C TRP A 84 -10.08 -18.91 -1.76
N ARG A 85 -9.07 -19.18 -0.95
CA ARG A 85 -7.70 -19.40 -1.40
C ARG A 85 -7.58 -20.53 -2.41
N SER A 86 -8.21 -21.70 -2.13
CA SER A 86 -8.12 -22.88 -2.99
C SER A 86 -8.99 -22.77 -4.24
N GLU A 87 -10.21 -22.24 -4.13
CA GLU A 87 -11.20 -22.22 -5.21
C GLU A 87 -11.04 -21.01 -6.14
N ALA A 88 -10.55 -19.88 -5.66
CA ALA A 88 -10.29 -18.69 -6.45
C ALA A 88 -8.79 -18.46 -6.68
N LEU A 89 -8.04 -18.10 -5.64
CA LEU A 89 -6.65 -17.66 -5.76
C LEU A 89 -5.74 -18.69 -6.44
N TYR A 90 -5.67 -19.91 -5.91
CA TYR A 90 -4.78 -20.96 -6.40
C TYR A 90 -5.22 -21.54 -7.75
N ARG A 91 -6.50 -21.39 -8.08
CA ARG A 91 -7.05 -21.82 -9.37
C ARG A 91 -6.76 -20.82 -10.49
N VAL A 92 -6.77 -19.52 -10.20
CA VAL A 92 -6.69 -18.44 -11.20
C VAL A 92 -5.27 -17.94 -11.39
N ILE A 93 -4.64 -17.45 -10.34
CA ILE A 93 -3.40 -16.68 -10.43
C ILE A 93 -2.24 -17.48 -11.06
N PRO A 94 -2.03 -18.78 -10.78
CA PRO A 94 -0.97 -19.56 -11.43
C PRO A 94 -1.11 -19.72 -12.95
N ARG A 95 -2.26 -19.40 -13.52
CA ARG A 95 -2.54 -19.53 -14.96
C ARG A 95 -2.21 -18.26 -15.76
N LEU A 96 -1.95 -17.15 -15.08
CA LEU A 96 -1.62 -15.86 -15.71
C LEU A 96 -0.28 -15.96 -16.43
N SER A 97 -0.23 -15.51 -17.68
CA SER A 97 1.01 -15.21 -18.38
C SER A 97 1.59 -13.87 -17.92
N ALA A 98 2.83 -13.57 -18.30
CA ALA A 98 3.44 -12.27 -18.00
C ALA A 98 2.68 -11.12 -18.68
N ASP A 99 2.10 -11.33 -19.85
CA ASP A 99 1.29 -10.32 -20.54
C ASP A 99 -0.05 -10.08 -19.81
N ASP A 100 -0.70 -11.15 -19.33
CA ASP A 100 -1.90 -11.03 -18.49
C ASP A 100 -1.59 -10.23 -17.22
N VAL A 101 -0.48 -10.53 -16.53
CA VAL A 101 -0.03 -9.79 -15.35
C VAL A 101 0.15 -8.31 -15.67
N TYR A 102 0.79 -7.96 -16.79
CA TYR A 102 0.96 -6.57 -17.19
C TYR A 102 -0.39 -5.84 -17.26
N TRP A 103 -1.37 -6.38 -17.98
CA TRP A 103 -2.66 -5.73 -18.18
C TRP A 103 -3.51 -5.68 -16.90
N VAL A 104 -3.49 -6.72 -16.08
CA VAL A 104 -4.15 -6.76 -14.78
C VAL A 104 -3.59 -5.69 -13.85
N PHE A 105 -2.26 -5.52 -13.85
CA PHE A 105 -1.60 -4.51 -13.03
C PHE A 105 -1.85 -3.08 -13.55
N VAL A 106 -1.87 -2.86 -14.86
CA VAL A 106 -2.28 -1.56 -15.44
C VAL A 106 -3.68 -1.19 -14.97
N ALA A 107 -4.64 -2.13 -15.03
CA ALA A 107 -6.00 -1.87 -14.57
C ALA A 107 -6.06 -1.56 -13.07
N ALA A 108 -5.43 -2.39 -12.23
CA ALA A 108 -5.42 -2.21 -10.78
C ALA A 108 -4.76 -0.88 -10.37
N PHE A 109 -3.61 -0.55 -10.95
CA PHE A 109 -2.92 0.71 -10.68
C PHE A 109 -3.70 1.92 -11.18
N GLY A 110 -4.38 1.81 -12.32
CA GLY A 110 -5.27 2.85 -12.83
C GLY A 110 -6.45 3.13 -11.89
N GLU A 111 -7.07 2.09 -11.32
CA GLU A 111 -8.11 2.24 -10.30
C GLU A 111 -7.56 2.89 -9.03
N MET A 112 -6.37 2.48 -8.56
CA MET A 112 -5.70 3.09 -7.41
C MET A 112 -5.41 4.58 -7.65
N LEU A 113 -4.88 4.95 -8.81
CA LEU A 113 -4.62 6.34 -9.18
C LEU A 113 -5.92 7.15 -9.26
N ALA A 114 -7.01 6.57 -9.78
CA ALA A 114 -8.32 7.20 -9.81
C ALA A 114 -8.90 7.43 -8.39
N ALA A 115 -8.52 6.60 -7.43
CA ALA A 115 -8.85 6.76 -6.02
C ALA A 115 -7.85 7.65 -5.24
N GLY A 116 -6.85 8.23 -5.92
CA GLY A 116 -5.86 9.12 -5.32
C GLY A 116 -4.67 8.41 -4.64
N ILE A 117 -4.53 7.11 -4.81
CA ILE A 117 -3.35 6.37 -4.34
C ILE A 117 -2.19 6.65 -5.30
N THR A 118 -1.13 7.25 -4.79
CA THR A 118 0.05 7.63 -5.57
C THR A 118 1.25 6.72 -5.33
N THR A 119 1.26 6.04 -4.17
CA THR A 119 2.30 5.09 -3.77
C THR A 119 1.65 3.80 -3.33
N VAL A 120 2.13 2.67 -3.83
CA VAL A 120 1.66 1.33 -3.46
C VAL A 120 2.84 0.41 -3.13
N ALA A 121 2.71 -0.36 -2.05
CA ALA A 121 3.55 -1.51 -1.79
C ALA A 121 2.84 -2.77 -2.29
N GLU A 122 3.36 -3.34 -3.36
CA GLU A 122 2.82 -4.54 -3.99
C GLU A 122 3.53 -5.79 -3.49
N PHE A 123 2.79 -6.68 -2.86
CA PHE A 123 3.29 -7.94 -2.33
C PHE A 123 3.10 -9.06 -3.37
N PHE A 124 4.15 -9.27 -4.20
CA PHE A 124 4.07 -10.06 -5.42
C PHE A 124 4.63 -11.47 -5.24
N TYR A 125 3.84 -12.53 -5.46
CA TYR A 125 4.24 -13.93 -5.22
C TYR A 125 4.20 -14.86 -6.45
N LEU A 126 3.96 -14.38 -7.67
CA LEU A 126 3.99 -15.22 -8.89
C LEU A 126 5.42 -15.35 -9.43
N ASN A 127 6.31 -15.98 -8.66
CA ASN A 127 7.76 -16.00 -8.89
C ASN A 127 8.35 -17.36 -9.28
N GLY A 128 7.57 -18.45 -9.24
CA GLY A 128 8.08 -19.81 -9.42
C GLY A 128 8.75 -20.06 -10.80
N ALA A 129 8.26 -19.40 -11.86
CA ALA A 129 8.81 -19.54 -13.21
C ALA A 129 9.92 -18.53 -13.56
N GLY A 130 10.38 -17.70 -12.61
CA GLY A 130 11.39 -16.66 -12.84
C GLY A 130 10.84 -15.25 -12.69
N ASN A 131 11.51 -14.26 -13.30
CA ASN A 131 11.19 -12.84 -13.11
C ASN A 131 10.20 -12.25 -14.13
N ALA A 132 9.83 -12.96 -15.19
CA ALA A 132 9.03 -12.38 -16.29
C ALA A 132 7.70 -11.75 -15.81
N HIS A 133 7.01 -12.37 -14.84
CA HIS A 133 5.80 -11.81 -14.25
C HIS A 133 6.08 -10.58 -13.38
N ALA A 134 7.14 -10.62 -12.58
CA ALA A 134 7.58 -9.49 -11.76
C ALA A 134 7.98 -8.28 -12.63
N GLU A 135 8.73 -8.54 -13.70
CA GLU A 135 9.09 -7.49 -14.67
C GLU A 135 7.86 -6.87 -15.33
N ALA A 136 6.85 -7.69 -15.66
CA ALA A 136 5.59 -7.21 -16.22
C ALA A 136 4.85 -6.28 -15.23
N ALA A 137 4.77 -6.66 -13.96
CA ALA A 137 4.16 -5.83 -12.91
C ALA A 137 4.92 -4.50 -12.70
N ILE A 138 6.25 -4.52 -12.69
CA ILE A 138 7.08 -3.31 -12.55
C ILE A 138 6.90 -2.39 -13.78
N ARG A 139 6.89 -2.95 -15.00
CA ARG A 139 6.60 -2.15 -16.21
C ARG A 139 5.21 -1.53 -16.17
N ALA A 140 4.19 -2.28 -15.75
CA ALA A 140 2.84 -1.75 -15.59
C ALA A 140 2.78 -0.55 -14.64
N SER A 141 3.57 -0.54 -13.56
CA SER A 141 3.64 0.60 -12.63
C SER A 141 4.28 1.82 -13.28
N ALA A 142 5.35 1.62 -14.06
CA ALA A 142 6.02 2.70 -14.79
C ALA A 142 5.10 3.33 -15.85
N ASP A 143 4.37 2.52 -16.62
CA ASP A 143 3.46 2.97 -17.68
C ASP A 143 2.21 3.64 -17.11
N SER A 144 1.69 3.16 -15.96
CA SER A 144 0.58 3.79 -15.23
C SER A 144 1.00 5.07 -14.51
N GLY A 145 2.29 5.20 -14.17
CA GLY A 145 2.84 6.33 -13.45
C GLY A 145 2.64 6.28 -11.93
N ILE A 146 2.24 5.16 -11.35
CA ILE A 146 2.14 4.98 -9.89
C ILE A 146 3.54 4.73 -9.29
N ARG A 147 3.80 5.25 -8.08
CA ARG A 147 5.05 4.97 -7.37
C ARG A 147 4.95 3.59 -6.71
N LEU A 148 5.90 2.71 -7.05
CA LEU A 148 5.90 1.31 -6.62
C LEU A 148 6.99 1.05 -5.57
N VAL A 149 6.60 0.39 -4.48
CA VAL A 149 7.46 -0.41 -3.61
C VAL A 149 7.16 -1.87 -3.93
N PHE A 150 8.11 -2.57 -4.55
CA PHE A 150 7.90 -3.94 -4.99
C PHE A 150 8.40 -4.93 -3.94
N ALA A 151 7.49 -5.43 -3.11
CA ALA A 151 7.75 -6.45 -2.11
C ALA A 151 7.74 -7.84 -2.78
N ARG A 152 8.90 -8.26 -3.28
CA ARG A 152 9.07 -9.53 -3.99
C ARG A 152 9.02 -10.69 -3.01
N THR A 153 8.01 -11.51 -3.12
CA THR A 153 7.79 -12.62 -2.19
C THR A 153 8.81 -13.73 -2.36
N TRP A 154 9.24 -14.28 -1.23
CA TRP A 154 10.02 -15.50 -1.12
C TRP A 154 9.14 -16.57 -0.45
N MET A 155 8.96 -17.72 -1.09
CA MET A 155 8.08 -18.78 -0.63
C MET A 155 8.66 -20.16 -1.02
N ASP A 156 8.76 -21.08 -0.06
CA ASP A 156 9.28 -22.44 -0.28
C ASP A 156 8.41 -23.54 0.34
N ALA A 157 7.24 -23.18 0.92
CA ALA A 157 6.34 -24.17 1.52
C ALA A 157 5.88 -25.21 0.51
N PRO A 158 5.93 -26.52 0.83
CA PRO A 158 5.66 -27.59 -0.12
C PRO A 158 4.22 -27.64 -0.64
N ASP A 159 3.26 -27.15 0.15
CA ASP A 159 1.83 -27.11 -0.15
C ASP A 159 1.39 -25.89 -0.98
N ALA A 160 2.27 -24.90 -1.16
CA ALA A 160 2.01 -23.78 -2.05
C ALA A 160 2.11 -24.19 -3.53
N PRO A 161 1.34 -23.56 -4.45
CA PRO A 161 1.46 -23.83 -5.88
C PRO A 161 2.89 -23.67 -6.40
N PRO A 162 3.35 -24.54 -7.33
CA PRO A 162 4.70 -24.42 -7.92
C PRO A 162 4.98 -23.04 -8.53
N ALA A 163 3.96 -22.34 -9.04
CA ALA A 163 4.08 -21.01 -9.61
C ALA A 163 4.49 -19.94 -8.57
N PHE A 164 4.35 -20.23 -7.29
CA PHE A 164 4.69 -19.30 -6.21
C PHE A 164 6.00 -19.65 -5.53
N ARG A 165 6.48 -20.90 -5.67
CA ARG A 165 7.64 -21.42 -4.94
C ARG A 165 8.95 -21.23 -5.67
N GLU A 166 9.99 -21.01 -4.88
CA GLU A 166 11.37 -20.99 -5.36
C GLU A 166 12.32 -21.42 -4.22
N SER A 167 13.54 -21.83 -4.57
CA SER A 167 14.59 -22.06 -3.57
C SER A 167 15.15 -20.73 -3.06
N ILE A 168 15.84 -20.78 -1.93
CA ILE A 168 16.52 -19.61 -1.34
C ILE A 168 17.49 -18.99 -2.36
N ASP A 169 18.32 -19.80 -3.02
CA ASP A 169 19.28 -19.34 -4.03
C ASP A 169 18.58 -18.66 -5.21
N GLN A 170 17.44 -19.21 -5.65
CA GLN A 170 16.63 -18.59 -6.71
C GLN A 170 16.05 -17.25 -6.24
N ALA A 171 15.51 -17.18 -5.03
CA ALA A 171 14.95 -15.96 -4.46
C ALA A 171 16.00 -14.85 -4.37
N LEU A 172 17.19 -15.17 -3.85
CA LEU A 172 18.33 -14.26 -3.77
C LEU A 172 18.74 -13.74 -5.16
N ALA A 173 19.06 -14.65 -6.07
CA ALA A 173 19.56 -14.29 -7.40
C ALA A 173 18.53 -13.48 -8.20
N ARG A 174 17.25 -13.89 -8.16
CA ARG A 174 16.17 -13.23 -8.91
C ARG A 174 15.82 -11.86 -8.31
N THR A 175 15.83 -11.71 -7.00
CA THR A 175 15.61 -10.40 -6.35
C THR A 175 16.74 -9.44 -6.72
N GLN A 176 18.00 -9.91 -6.69
CA GLN A 176 19.14 -9.09 -7.08
C GLN A 176 19.08 -8.68 -8.55
N ALA A 177 18.74 -9.61 -9.45
CA ALA A 177 18.62 -9.32 -10.88
C ALA A 177 17.54 -8.25 -11.18
N LEU A 178 16.38 -8.32 -10.50
CA LEU A 178 15.34 -7.28 -10.64
C LEU A 178 15.84 -5.91 -10.15
N ARG A 179 16.57 -5.85 -9.05
CA ARG A 179 17.13 -4.58 -8.53
C ARG A 179 18.16 -3.97 -9.48
N GLU A 180 18.94 -4.78 -10.16
CA GLU A 180 19.89 -4.33 -11.17
C GLU A 180 19.20 -3.83 -12.44
N GLN A 181 18.09 -4.51 -12.83
CA GLN A 181 17.32 -4.17 -14.02
C GLN A 181 16.44 -2.93 -13.83
N PHE A 182 15.92 -2.70 -12.60
CA PHE A 182 15.01 -1.60 -12.25
C PHE A 182 15.56 -0.77 -11.07
N PRO A 183 16.68 -0.05 -11.26
CA PRO A 183 17.37 0.65 -10.18
C PRO A 183 16.56 1.78 -9.53
N ASP A 184 15.58 2.33 -10.25
CA ASP A 184 14.70 3.41 -9.77
C ASP A 184 13.49 2.89 -8.99
N THR A 185 13.27 1.57 -8.95
CA THR A 185 12.17 0.95 -8.20
C THR A 185 12.72 0.37 -6.89
N MET A 186 12.05 0.68 -5.77
CA MET A 186 12.38 0.02 -4.50
C MET A 186 11.90 -1.44 -4.58
N ILE A 187 12.85 -2.38 -4.69
CA ILE A 187 12.59 -3.82 -4.71
C ILE A 187 13.16 -4.42 -3.44
N CYS A 188 12.31 -5.00 -2.60
CA CYS A 188 12.66 -5.55 -1.30
C CYS A 188 12.22 -7.01 -1.15
N PRO A 189 12.90 -7.80 -0.31
CA PRO A 189 12.48 -9.18 -0.05
C PRO A 189 11.21 -9.19 0.81
N ALA A 190 10.35 -10.16 0.54
CA ALA A 190 9.11 -10.34 1.27
C ALA A 190 8.84 -11.84 1.52
N PRO A 191 9.47 -12.48 2.53
CA PRO A 191 9.09 -13.84 2.90
C PRO A 191 7.60 -13.85 3.23
N HIS A 192 6.84 -14.74 2.58
CA HIS A 192 5.39 -14.63 2.56
C HIS A 192 4.78 -14.57 3.97
N SER A 193 5.07 -15.55 4.79
CA SER A 193 4.56 -15.69 6.16
C SER A 193 5.32 -16.81 6.88
N LEU A 194 5.11 -16.98 8.18
CA LEU A 194 5.74 -18.06 8.96
C LEU A 194 5.31 -19.46 8.54
N HIS A 195 4.20 -19.60 7.81
CA HIS A 195 3.70 -20.89 7.34
C HIS A 195 3.94 -21.13 5.84
N ALA A 196 4.40 -20.14 5.10
CA ALA A 196 4.65 -20.28 3.66
C ALA A 196 6.13 -20.06 3.27
N ALA A 197 6.95 -19.56 4.20
CA ALA A 197 8.40 -19.47 4.06
C ALA A 197 9.09 -20.18 5.22
N SER A 198 10.11 -21.01 4.91
CA SER A 198 10.86 -21.70 5.95
C SER A 198 11.60 -20.71 6.86
N PRO A 199 11.90 -21.08 8.12
CA PRO A 199 12.69 -20.24 9.02
C PRO A 199 14.07 -19.83 8.43
N THR A 200 14.67 -20.69 7.61
CA THR A 200 15.92 -20.39 6.90
C THR A 200 15.70 -19.32 5.84
N MET A 201 14.65 -19.45 5.02
CA MET A 201 14.30 -18.46 4.00
C MET A 201 13.99 -17.09 4.61
N ILE A 202 13.27 -17.04 5.73
CA ILE A 202 12.97 -15.80 6.47
C ILE A 202 14.26 -15.14 6.98
N ARG A 203 15.19 -15.91 7.55
CA ARG A 203 16.48 -15.39 8.02
C ARG A 203 17.33 -14.85 6.88
N GLU A 204 17.39 -15.54 5.75
CA GLU A 204 18.12 -15.08 4.57
C GLU A 204 17.50 -13.82 3.96
N ALA A 205 16.17 -13.73 3.91
CA ALA A 205 15.46 -12.52 3.48
C ALA A 205 15.76 -11.32 4.38
N ALA A 206 15.77 -11.51 5.69
CA ALA A 206 16.13 -10.48 6.65
C ALA A 206 17.61 -10.07 6.55
N SER A 207 18.52 -11.03 6.32
CA SER A 207 19.93 -10.77 6.07
C SER A 207 20.14 -9.94 4.79
N PHE A 208 19.46 -10.31 3.71
CA PHE A 208 19.48 -9.57 2.45
C PHE A 208 18.95 -8.14 2.64
N ALA A 209 17.79 -7.98 3.31
CA ALA A 209 17.21 -6.66 3.56
C ALA A 209 18.18 -5.74 4.32
N ARG A 210 18.83 -6.24 5.38
CA ARG A 210 19.83 -5.48 6.14
C ARG A 210 21.05 -5.14 5.32
N ALA A 211 21.59 -6.10 4.55
CA ALA A 211 22.79 -5.89 3.73
C ALA A 211 22.61 -4.75 2.71
N TYR A 212 21.39 -4.55 2.22
CA TYR A 212 21.07 -3.53 1.23
C TYR A 212 20.28 -2.34 1.80
N SER A 213 20.08 -2.26 3.12
CA SER A 213 19.29 -1.21 3.80
C SER A 213 17.87 -1.08 3.23
N LEU A 214 17.22 -2.23 2.99
CA LEU A 214 15.86 -2.34 2.45
C LEU A 214 14.85 -2.69 3.55
N PRO A 215 13.56 -2.35 3.38
CA PRO A 215 12.51 -2.97 4.15
C PRO A 215 12.38 -4.47 3.82
N MET A 216 11.76 -5.20 4.73
CA MET A 216 11.34 -6.59 4.53
C MET A 216 9.88 -6.72 4.93
N HIS A 217 9.02 -7.09 4.00
CA HIS A 217 7.59 -7.28 4.26
C HIS A 217 7.28 -8.74 4.60
N ILE A 218 6.35 -8.97 5.53
CA ILE A 218 5.90 -10.32 5.92
C ILE A 218 4.48 -10.27 6.50
N HIS A 219 3.60 -11.21 6.08
CA HIS A 219 2.33 -11.43 6.78
C HIS A 219 2.60 -12.13 8.10
N VAL A 220 1.97 -11.66 9.16
CA VAL A 220 2.16 -12.23 10.50
C VAL A 220 0.91 -12.06 11.37
N ALA A 221 0.53 -13.12 12.06
CA ALA A 221 -0.56 -13.12 13.02
C ALA A 221 -1.88 -12.51 12.45
N GLU A 222 -2.19 -12.88 11.21
CA GLU A 222 -3.41 -12.47 10.51
C GLU A 222 -4.61 -13.20 11.07
N ALA A 223 -4.56 -14.53 11.13
CA ALA A 223 -5.63 -15.38 11.62
C ALA A 223 -5.33 -15.95 13.02
N ALA A 224 -6.37 -16.19 13.80
CA ALA A 224 -6.25 -16.67 15.18
C ALA A 224 -5.46 -17.99 15.31
N TYR A 225 -5.61 -18.90 14.33
CA TYR A 225 -4.94 -20.22 14.37
C TYR A 225 -3.43 -20.13 14.15
N GLU A 226 -2.91 -19.05 13.56
CA GLU A 226 -1.46 -18.92 13.27
C GLU A 226 -0.62 -18.93 14.55
N GLY A 227 -1.09 -18.27 15.60
CA GLY A 227 -0.42 -18.26 16.89
C GLY A 227 -0.26 -19.67 17.47
N GLU A 228 -1.36 -20.42 17.52
CA GLU A 228 -1.36 -21.80 18.03
C GLU A 228 -0.48 -22.71 17.18
N ARG A 229 -0.58 -22.60 15.86
CA ARG A 229 0.24 -23.37 14.92
C ARG A 229 1.74 -23.06 15.11
N THR A 230 2.12 -21.79 15.17
CA THR A 230 3.52 -21.38 15.32
C THR A 230 4.10 -21.87 16.65
N VAL A 231 3.32 -21.82 17.74
CA VAL A 231 3.73 -22.38 19.04
C VAL A 231 3.91 -23.90 18.96
N ALA A 232 2.99 -24.61 18.33
CA ALA A 232 3.06 -26.06 18.18
C ALA A 232 4.26 -26.52 17.31
N GLU A 233 4.54 -25.82 16.21
CA GLU A 233 5.59 -26.19 15.26
C GLU A 233 6.97 -25.67 15.66
N CYS A 234 7.06 -24.48 16.28
CA CYS A 234 8.31 -23.76 16.50
C CYS A 234 8.61 -23.44 17.99
N GLY A 235 7.68 -23.72 18.90
CA GLY A 235 7.80 -23.44 20.33
C GLY A 235 7.87 -21.95 20.67
N SER A 236 7.29 -21.09 19.83
CA SER A 236 7.31 -19.63 19.99
C SER A 236 6.08 -19.00 19.35
N THR A 237 5.64 -17.86 19.86
CA THR A 237 4.63 -17.05 19.19
C THR A 237 5.17 -16.36 17.91
N PRO A 238 4.32 -15.91 16.99
CA PRO A 238 4.75 -15.42 15.68
C PRO A 238 5.82 -14.31 15.73
N VAL A 239 5.59 -13.27 16.52
CA VAL A 239 6.52 -12.12 16.58
C VAL A 239 7.83 -12.50 17.30
N HIS A 240 7.74 -13.28 18.38
CA HIS A 240 8.93 -13.79 19.06
C HIS A 240 9.74 -14.75 18.19
N LEU A 241 9.08 -15.51 17.30
CA LEU A 241 9.80 -16.32 16.32
C LEU A 241 10.55 -15.43 15.31
N LEU A 242 9.94 -14.36 14.80
CA LEU A 242 10.64 -13.41 13.94
C LEU A 242 11.87 -12.80 14.64
N ALA A 243 11.75 -12.44 15.93
CA ALA A 243 12.88 -11.95 16.72
C ALA A 243 14.01 -13.00 16.84
N ARG A 244 13.67 -14.27 17.10
CA ARG A 244 14.64 -15.38 17.15
C ARG A 244 15.31 -15.69 15.82
N LEU A 245 14.65 -15.34 14.71
CA LEU A 245 15.18 -15.49 13.35
C LEU A 245 15.97 -14.26 12.90
N ASP A 246 16.20 -13.27 13.76
CA ASP A 246 16.77 -11.98 13.41
C ASP A 246 15.97 -11.26 12.29
N ALA A 247 14.68 -11.56 12.17
CA ALA A 247 13.78 -11.02 11.16
C ALA A 247 12.84 -9.93 11.71
N LEU A 248 12.99 -9.56 12.98
CA LEU A 248 12.32 -8.41 13.60
C LEU A 248 13.35 -7.30 13.82
N PHE A 249 13.35 -6.29 12.95
CA PHE A 249 14.31 -5.18 12.97
C PHE A 249 13.64 -3.91 12.42
N SER A 250 14.32 -2.78 12.42
CA SER A 250 13.76 -1.47 12.02
C SER A 250 13.28 -1.40 10.56
N GLY A 251 13.69 -2.31 9.69
CA GLY A 251 13.18 -2.45 8.33
C GLY A 251 12.01 -3.44 8.18
N SER A 252 11.60 -4.13 9.26
CA SER A 252 10.51 -5.11 9.18
C SER A 252 9.17 -4.41 9.06
N VAL A 253 8.40 -4.75 8.02
CA VAL A 253 7.05 -4.29 7.75
C VAL A 253 6.11 -5.47 7.95
N LEU A 254 5.41 -5.47 9.08
CA LEU A 254 4.53 -6.54 9.52
C LEU A 254 3.13 -6.30 8.98
N VAL A 255 2.64 -7.18 8.10
CA VAL A 255 1.32 -7.06 7.51
C VAL A 255 0.29 -7.75 8.41
N HIS A 256 -0.85 -7.13 8.63
CA HIS A 256 -1.97 -7.48 9.51
C HIS A 256 -1.67 -7.30 11.00
N ALA A 257 -0.80 -8.14 11.59
CA ALA A 257 -0.43 -8.10 13.01
C ALA A 257 -1.64 -7.96 13.95
N ILE A 258 -2.68 -8.81 13.73
CA ILE A 258 -3.97 -8.76 14.44
C ILE A 258 -3.87 -9.48 15.80
N TYR A 259 -3.41 -10.74 15.78
CA TYR A 259 -3.36 -11.61 16.96
C TYR A 259 -1.98 -11.57 17.62
N VAL A 260 -1.61 -10.38 18.10
CA VAL A 260 -0.32 -10.08 18.71
C VAL A 260 -0.51 -9.73 20.19
N ALA A 261 0.23 -10.40 21.07
CA ALA A 261 0.18 -10.17 22.52
C ALA A 261 0.84 -8.84 22.92
N GLU A 262 0.62 -8.37 24.15
CA GLU A 262 1.13 -7.07 24.60
C GLU A 262 2.67 -7.00 24.61
N ASP A 263 3.31 -8.07 25.09
CA ASP A 263 4.77 -8.21 25.09
C ASP A 263 5.37 -8.32 23.67
N GLU A 264 4.65 -8.92 22.72
CA GLU A 264 5.02 -8.93 21.32
C GLU A 264 4.89 -7.53 20.68
N LYS A 265 3.87 -6.74 21.04
CA LYS A 265 3.77 -5.32 20.62
C LYS A 265 4.93 -4.50 21.17
N ASP A 266 5.35 -4.77 22.39
CA ASP A 266 6.53 -4.14 22.98
C ASP A 266 7.81 -4.52 22.21
N ALA A 267 7.95 -5.79 21.79
CA ALA A 267 9.06 -6.24 20.97
C ALA A 267 9.07 -5.56 19.57
N ILE A 268 7.90 -5.41 18.93
CA ILE A 268 7.76 -4.67 17.66
C ILE A 268 8.23 -3.21 17.83
N ALA A 269 7.79 -2.55 18.90
CA ALA A 269 8.19 -1.17 19.20
C ALA A 269 9.70 -1.04 19.48
N GLN A 270 10.28 -1.95 20.26
CA GLN A 270 11.71 -1.98 20.56
C GLN A 270 12.56 -2.20 19.31
N ALA A 271 12.09 -3.04 18.40
CA ALA A 271 12.74 -3.26 17.11
C ALA A 271 12.57 -2.08 16.14
N SER A 272 11.72 -1.11 16.45
CA SER A 272 11.32 -0.03 15.54
C SER A 272 10.72 -0.57 14.22
N ALA A 273 10.10 -1.73 14.26
CA ALA A 273 9.39 -2.32 13.14
C ALA A 273 8.05 -1.59 12.90
N SER A 274 7.52 -1.69 11.70
CA SER A 274 6.25 -1.07 11.32
C SER A 274 5.15 -2.09 11.09
N VAL A 275 3.90 -1.62 11.07
CA VAL A 275 2.70 -2.45 10.84
C VAL A 275 1.89 -1.87 9.69
N ILE A 276 1.40 -2.73 8.80
CA ILE A 276 0.39 -2.37 7.80
C ILE A 276 -0.93 -3.05 8.18
N HIS A 277 -1.94 -2.22 8.41
CA HIS A 277 -3.30 -2.65 8.73
C HIS A 277 -4.17 -2.62 7.48
N ASN A 278 -4.90 -3.71 7.21
CA ASN A 278 -5.75 -3.88 6.04
C ASN A 278 -7.23 -4.03 6.48
N PRO A 279 -7.87 -2.96 7.01
CA PRO A 279 -9.14 -3.10 7.72
C PRO A 279 -10.29 -3.61 6.84
N MET A 280 -10.34 -3.28 5.55
CA MET A 280 -11.39 -3.77 4.66
C MET A 280 -11.23 -5.26 4.38
N THR A 281 -10.02 -5.72 4.05
CA THR A 281 -9.76 -7.15 3.85
C THR A 281 -10.01 -7.95 5.12
N ASN A 282 -9.57 -7.45 6.29
CA ASN A 282 -9.80 -8.15 7.55
C ASN A 282 -11.30 -8.26 7.92
N GLN A 283 -12.13 -7.28 7.52
CA GLN A 283 -13.59 -7.39 7.63
C GLN A 283 -14.16 -8.37 6.63
N TYR A 284 -13.69 -8.33 5.38
CA TYR A 284 -14.15 -9.17 4.29
C TYR A 284 -13.87 -10.66 4.55
N LEU A 285 -12.68 -10.98 5.05
CA LEU A 285 -12.27 -12.36 5.36
C LEU A 285 -12.66 -12.81 6.78
N GLY A 286 -13.08 -11.87 7.65
CA GLY A 286 -13.43 -12.19 9.04
C GLY A 286 -12.23 -12.46 9.93
N ASP A 287 -11.04 -11.92 9.62
CA ASP A 287 -9.79 -12.18 10.34
C ASP A 287 -9.76 -11.60 11.75
N GLY A 288 -10.38 -10.43 11.95
CA GLY A 288 -10.41 -9.77 13.25
C GLY A 288 -10.07 -8.27 13.17
N ILE A 289 -9.86 -7.65 14.34
CA ILE A 289 -9.58 -6.21 14.46
C ILE A 289 -8.19 -6.00 15.04
N CYS A 290 -7.25 -5.54 14.21
CA CYS A 290 -5.90 -5.13 14.62
C CYS A 290 -5.97 -4.04 15.70
N ASP A 291 -5.04 -4.05 16.66
CA ASP A 291 -4.96 -3.04 17.73
C ASP A 291 -4.08 -1.84 17.32
N VAL A 292 -4.57 -1.09 16.34
CA VAL A 292 -3.87 0.10 15.82
C VAL A 292 -3.57 1.11 16.93
N VAL A 293 -4.48 1.28 17.88
CA VAL A 293 -4.30 2.22 19.01
C VAL A 293 -3.18 1.77 19.92
N GLY A 294 -3.11 0.47 20.23
CA GLY A 294 -2.05 -0.13 21.04
C GLY A 294 -0.67 0.03 20.41
N TYR A 295 -0.55 -0.17 19.09
CA TYR A 295 0.68 0.05 18.35
C TYR A 295 1.10 1.53 18.36
N ARG A 296 0.19 2.43 18.04
CA ARG A 296 0.49 3.89 18.03
C ARG A 296 0.91 4.44 19.38
N ARG A 297 0.30 3.97 20.48
CA ARG A 297 0.70 4.33 21.85
C ARG A 297 2.14 3.94 22.18
N ARG A 298 2.67 2.93 21.52
CA ARG A 298 4.05 2.45 21.63
C ARG A 298 5.02 3.12 20.66
N GLY A 299 4.52 4.04 19.83
CA GLY A 299 5.34 4.72 18.81
C GLY A 299 5.62 3.88 17.58
N VAL A 300 4.93 2.75 17.40
CA VAL A 300 5.02 1.93 16.18
C VAL A 300 4.41 2.71 15.01
N ALA A 301 5.14 2.80 13.90
CA ALA A 301 4.62 3.34 12.66
C ALA A 301 3.56 2.38 12.10
N VAL A 302 2.36 2.91 11.81
CA VAL A 302 1.26 2.12 11.24
C VAL A 302 0.80 2.76 9.95
N GLY A 303 0.68 1.97 8.88
CA GLY A 303 0.08 2.33 7.60
C GLY A 303 -1.19 1.55 7.32
N LEU A 304 -1.88 1.92 6.22
CA LEU A 304 -3.04 1.21 5.69
C LEU A 304 -2.69 0.53 4.37
N GLY A 305 -3.30 -0.62 4.11
CA GLY A 305 -3.20 -1.35 2.85
C GLY A 305 -4.56 -1.80 2.35
N THR A 306 -4.71 -1.99 1.04
CA THR A 306 -5.94 -2.49 0.40
C THR A 306 -5.94 -4.00 0.20
N ASP A 307 -4.79 -4.63 0.35
CA ASP A 307 -4.55 -6.07 0.37
C ASP A 307 -5.24 -6.82 -0.79
N ALA A 308 -6.36 -7.50 -0.55
CA ALA A 308 -7.12 -8.24 -1.57
C ALA A 308 -7.75 -7.36 -2.66
N ASN A 309 -7.65 -6.04 -2.56
CA ASN A 309 -8.17 -5.09 -3.56
C ASN A 309 -9.67 -5.26 -3.91
N VAL A 310 -10.47 -5.68 -2.94
CA VAL A 310 -11.92 -5.73 -3.10
C VAL A 310 -12.44 -4.34 -3.49
N ASN A 311 -11.92 -3.30 -2.81
CA ASN A 311 -12.12 -1.89 -3.15
C ASN A 311 -10.80 -1.12 -2.93
N PRO A 312 -10.02 -0.77 -3.97
CA PRO A 312 -8.72 -0.12 -3.81
C PRO A 312 -8.87 1.37 -3.47
N SER A 313 -9.40 1.67 -2.30
CA SER A 313 -9.69 3.04 -1.84
C SER A 313 -9.20 3.27 -0.42
N ILE A 314 -8.16 4.09 -0.28
CA ILE A 314 -7.66 4.50 1.06
C ILE A 314 -8.73 5.28 1.86
N PHE A 315 -9.73 5.91 1.21
CA PHE A 315 -10.86 6.50 1.93
C PHE A 315 -11.63 5.46 2.74
N GLU A 316 -11.87 4.29 2.16
CA GLU A 316 -12.57 3.19 2.85
C GLU A 316 -11.69 2.58 3.95
N GLU A 317 -10.40 2.41 3.69
CA GLU A 317 -9.43 1.91 4.68
C GLU A 317 -9.34 2.87 5.88
N MET A 318 -9.23 4.19 5.65
CA MET A 318 -9.21 5.19 6.73
C MET A 318 -10.50 5.16 7.57
N ARG A 319 -11.66 5.06 6.90
CA ARG A 319 -12.98 5.00 7.55
C ARG A 319 -13.08 3.76 8.42
N SER A 320 -12.77 2.60 7.84
CA SER A 320 -12.81 1.32 8.53
C SER A 320 -11.84 1.27 9.70
N ALA A 321 -10.60 1.71 9.52
CA ALA A 321 -9.63 1.81 10.61
C ALA A 321 -10.17 2.65 11.78
N ALA A 322 -10.74 3.84 11.48
CA ALA A 322 -11.27 4.71 12.52
C ALA A 322 -12.46 4.08 13.27
N LEU A 323 -13.42 3.53 12.54
CA LEU A 323 -14.67 3.03 13.11
C LEU A 323 -14.46 1.71 13.87
N LEU A 324 -13.65 0.80 13.37
CA LEU A 324 -13.35 -0.47 14.04
C LEU A 324 -12.68 -0.26 15.40
N GLN A 325 -11.73 0.68 15.51
CA GLN A 325 -11.10 0.98 16.81
C GLN A 325 -12.13 1.51 17.82
N LYS A 326 -13.05 2.37 17.41
CA LYS A 326 -14.11 2.90 18.27
C LYS A 326 -15.05 1.80 18.77
N VAL A 327 -15.44 0.90 17.87
CA VAL A 327 -16.29 -0.24 18.23
C VAL A 327 -15.56 -1.21 19.15
N LYS A 328 -14.29 -1.55 18.82
CA LYS A 328 -13.45 -2.46 19.63
C LYS A 328 -13.29 -1.99 21.07
N THR A 329 -13.14 -0.68 21.26
CA THR A 329 -12.87 -0.08 22.59
C THR A 329 -14.12 0.49 23.27
N ALA A 330 -15.28 0.52 22.60
CA ALA A 330 -16.48 1.24 23.04
C ALA A 330 -16.21 2.72 23.39
N ASP A 331 -15.22 3.35 22.71
CA ASP A 331 -14.80 4.74 22.92
C ASP A 331 -14.74 5.49 21.58
N ALA A 332 -15.65 6.45 21.39
CA ALA A 332 -15.73 7.27 20.18
C ALA A 332 -14.51 8.19 19.97
N SER A 333 -13.73 8.45 21.01
CA SER A 333 -12.59 9.37 20.99
C SER A 333 -11.25 8.69 20.66
N VAL A 334 -11.17 7.36 20.70
CA VAL A 334 -9.92 6.59 20.68
C VAL A 334 -9.13 6.74 19.36
N MET A 335 -9.84 6.90 18.23
CA MET A 335 -9.25 7.12 16.91
C MET A 335 -9.91 8.34 16.25
N GLN A 336 -9.20 9.46 16.27
CA GLN A 336 -9.66 10.69 15.61
C GLN A 336 -9.46 10.61 14.08
N ALA A 337 -10.25 11.37 13.32
CA ALA A 337 -10.12 11.42 11.86
C ALA A 337 -8.71 11.81 11.40
N ALA A 338 -8.07 12.77 12.08
CA ALA A 338 -6.70 13.18 11.75
C ALA A 338 -5.69 12.01 11.89
N ASN A 339 -5.88 11.13 12.88
CA ASN A 339 -5.04 9.95 13.05
C ASN A 339 -5.27 8.94 11.92
N ALA A 340 -6.53 8.68 11.56
CA ALA A 340 -6.84 7.77 10.44
C ALA A 340 -6.32 8.31 9.10
N PHE A 341 -6.43 9.63 8.87
CA PHE A 341 -5.85 10.30 7.70
C PHE A 341 -4.33 10.14 7.65
N ALA A 342 -3.65 10.26 8.79
CA ALA A 342 -2.22 10.06 8.89
C ALA A 342 -1.80 8.64 8.45
N LEU A 343 -2.57 7.60 8.85
CA LEU A 343 -2.30 6.22 8.47
C LEU A 343 -2.32 6.01 6.93
N GLY A 344 -3.21 6.71 6.23
CA GLY A 344 -3.32 6.64 4.76
C GLY A 344 -2.38 7.59 4.01
N THR A 345 -1.54 8.35 4.73
CA THR A 345 -0.63 9.35 4.17
C THR A 345 0.76 9.26 4.77
N TRP A 346 1.22 10.23 5.55
CA TRP A 346 2.61 10.31 6.04
C TRP A 346 3.02 9.19 7.02
N ASP A 347 2.10 8.68 7.86
CA ASP A 347 2.40 7.53 8.74
C ASP A 347 2.54 6.26 7.90
N GLY A 348 1.68 6.07 6.87
CA GLY A 348 1.80 4.98 5.90
C GLY A 348 3.12 5.04 5.12
N ALA A 349 3.53 6.23 4.69
CA ALA A 349 4.82 6.42 4.02
C ALA A 349 6.00 6.10 4.96
N ALA A 350 5.92 6.53 6.21
CA ALA A 350 6.92 6.20 7.23
C ALA A 350 7.00 4.69 7.48
N ALA A 351 5.85 3.99 7.53
CA ALA A 351 5.80 2.54 7.68
C ALA A 351 6.45 1.78 6.52
N LEU A 352 6.45 2.36 5.31
CA LEU A 352 7.11 1.82 4.11
C LEU A 352 8.54 2.31 3.91
N HIS A 353 9.06 3.17 4.78
CA HIS A 353 10.37 3.83 4.63
C HIS A 353 10.50 4.67 3.35
N VAL A 354 9.43 5.30 2.88
CA VAL A 354 9.40 6.18 1.70
C VAL A 354 9.09 7.62 2.07
N ARG A 355 9.52 8.58 1.24
CA ARG A 355 9.30 10.02 1.45
C ARG A 355 8.03 10.53 0.74
N ALA A 356 6.92 9.81 0.88
CA ALA A 356 5.62 10.12 0.26
C ALA A 356 4.59 10.63 1.29
N GLY A 357 3.38 10.89 0.85
CA GLY A 357 2.22 11.16 1.71
C GLY A 357 2.26 12.50 2.47
N ASP A 358 3.07 13.48 2.03
CA ASP A 358 3.18 14.81 2.65
C ASP A 358 3.38 15.91 1.60
N LEU A 359 2.98 17.15 1.94
CA LEU A 359 3.15 18.32 1.09
C LEU A 359 4.29 19.24 1.59
N GLN A 360 5.26 18.70 2.32
CA GLN A 360 6.39 19.44 2.86
C GLN A 360 7.68 19.21 2.06
N ALA A 361 8.64 20.09 2.22
CA ALA A 361 9.96 19.98 1.61
C ALA A 361 10.64 18.66 2.02
N GLY A 362 11.25 17.98 1.05
CA GLY A 362 11.89 16.66 1.20
C GLY A 362 10.99 15.48 0.84
N SER A 363 9.68 15.69 0.67
CA SER A 363 8.74 14.66 0.20
C SER A 363 8.74 14.57 -1.33
N PHE A 364 8.34 13.43 -1.86
CA PHE A 364 7.99 13.31 -3.27
C PHE A 364 6.83 14.24 -3.60
N ALA A 365 6.82 14.78 -4.82
CA ALA A 365 5.75 15.65 -5.31
C ALA A 365 4.52 14.85 -5.76
N ASP A 366 4.00 14.02 -4.85
CA ASP A 366 2.84 13.16 -5.05
C ASP A 366 1.65 13.76 -4.30
N TYR A 367 0.62 14.18 -5.04
CA TYR A 367 -0.53 14.86 -4.46
C TYR A 367 -1.81 14.65 -5.26
N CYS A 368 -2.95 14.87 -4.59
CA CYS A 368 -4.27 14.80 -5.18
C CYS A 368 -4.99 16.13 -5.08
N VAL A 369 -5.82 16.42 -6.08
CA VAL A 369 -6.74 17.55 -6.10
C VAL A 369 -8.16 17.01 -5.93
N LEU A 370 -8.79 17.36 -4.84
CA LEU A 370 -10.14 16.92 -4.52
C LEU A 370 -11.17 18.02 -4.80
N ASP A 371 -12.38 17.61 -5.16
CA ASP A 371 -13.52 18.51 -5.20
C ASP A 371 -13.93 18.91 -3.79
N SER A 372 -13.68 20.15 -3.42
CA SER A 372 -14.02 20.66 -2.09
C SER A 372 -15.48 21.12 -1.94
N THR A 373 -16.26 21.13 -3.02
CA THR A 373 -17.70 21.47 -2.96
C THR A 373 -18.50 20.42 -2.18
N ASN A 374 -17.97 19.21 -2.05
CA ASN A 374 -18.51 18.13 -1.24
C ASN A 374 -18.23 18.27 0.27
N ILE A 375 -17.41 19.25 0.67
CA ILE A 375 -17.06 19.51 2.07
C ILE A 375 -17.92 20.65 2.58
N ASP A 376 -18.77 20.37 3.58
CA ASP A 376 -19.57 21.42 4.22
C ASP A 376 -18.67 22.49 4.83
N VAL A 377 -19.03 23.75 4.65
CA VAL A 377 -18.23 24.91 5.11
C VAL A 377 -18.02 24.94 6.63
N TRP A 378 -18.87 24.28 7.40
CA TRP A 378 -18.81 24.14 8.86
C TRP A 378 -18.11 22.85 9.33
N SER A 379 -17.73 21.94 8.40
CA SER A 379 -17.12 20.65 8.74
C SER A 379 -15.60 20.73 8.64
N PRO A 380 -14.83 20.22 9.63
CA PRO A 380 -13.40 20.03 9.45
C PRO A 380 -13.13 19.13 8.23
N ALA A 381 -12.29 19.59 7.30
CA ALA A 381 -12.04 18.90 6.05
C ALA A 381 -11.55 17.44 6.26
N VAL A 382 -10.66 17.22 7.23
CA VAL A 382 -10.14 15.88 7.54
C VAL A 382 -11.24 14.93 7.99
N ASN A 383 -12.27 15.41 8.73
CA ASN A 383 -13.41 14.58 9.13
C ASN A 383 -14.26 14.20 7.91
N ALA A 384 -14.48 15.14 7.00
CA ALA A 384 -15.20 14.87 5.76
C ALA A 384 -14.44 13.83 4.90
N LEU A 385 -13.10 13.94 4.79
CA LEU A 385 -12.28 13.00 4.04
C LEU A 385 -12.34 11.59 4.61
N VAL A 386 -12.26 11.44 5.91
CA VAL A 386 -12.25 10.12 6.56
C VAL A 386 -13.66 9.49 6.58
N TYR A 387 -14.69 10.27 6.93
CA TYR A 387 -16.00 9.68 7.20
C TYR A 387 -16.97 9.69 6.01
N ARG A 388 -16.73 10.52 4.97
CA ARG A 388 -17.71 10.70 3.88
C ARG A 388 -17.12 10.63 2.47
N ALA A 389 -15.83 10.96 2.29
CA ALA A 389 -15.22 10.98 0.98
C ALA A 389 -15.12 9.58 0.35
N ASN A 390 -15.06 9.54 -0.95
CA ASN A 390 -14.78 8.36 -1.76
C ASN A 390 -14.00 8.80 -3.03
N ALA A 391 -13.64 7.85 -3.88
CA ALA A 391 -12.86 8.10 -5.09
C ALA A 391 -13.47 9.15 -6.02
N SER A 392 -14.79 9.33 -6.05
CA SER A 392 -15.44 10.34 -6.92
C SER A 392 -15.09 11.79 -6.53
N TRP A 393 -14.53 12.03 -5.36
CA TRP A 393 -14.05 13.35 -4.95
C TRP A 393 -12.70 13.70 -5.57
N VAL A 394 -11.94 12.72 -6.05
CA VAL A 394 -10.62 12.92 -6.68
C VAL A 394 -10.82 13.50 -8.09
N ARG A 395 -10.29 14.70 -8.33
CA ARG A 395 -10.32 15.38 -9.63
C ARG A 395 -9.08 15.07 -10.44
N ASN A 396 -7.92 15.16 -9.82
CA ASN A 396 -6.62 14.93 -10.46
C ASN A 396 -5.69 14.24 -9.47
N THR A 397 -4.89 13.33 -9.99
CA THR A 397 -3.81 12.68 -9.24
C THR A 397 -2.47 12.99 -9.90
N PHE A 398 -1.51 13.38 -9.09
CA PHE A 398 -0.17 13.75 -9.52
C PHE A 398 0.86 12.86 -8.84
N VAL A 399 1.77 12.33 -9.63
CA VAL A 399 2.94 11.57 -9.14
C VAL A 399 4.19 12.23 -9.72
N ALA A 400 5.20 12.45 -8.89
CA ALA A 400 6.41 13.15 -9.29
C ALA A 400 6.12 14.52 -9.94
N GLY A 401 5.08 15.23 -9.48
CA GLY A 401 4.62 16.51 -10.04
C GLY A 401 3.92 16.43 -11.39
N ARG A 402 3.77 15.23 -11.97
CA ARG A 402 3.11 15.00 -13.26
C ARG A 402 1.67 14.54 -13.05
N GLU A 403 0.75 15.08 -13.83
CA GLU A 403 -0.64 14.62 -13.83
C GLU A 403 -0.71 13.24 -14.50
N VAL A 404 -1.06 12.20 -13.69
CA VAL A 404 -1.15 10.81 -14.15
C VAL A 404 -2.60 10.36 -14.31
N GLN A 405 -3.54 11.02 -13.62
CA GLN A 405 -4.96 10.70 -13.68
C GLN A 405 -5.81 11.97 -13.56
N ARG A 406 -6.89 12.04 -14.36
CA ARG A 406 -7.90 13.12 -14.33
C ARG A 406 -9.30 12.52 -14.27
N PHE A 407 -10.15 13.07 -13.41
CA PHE A 407 -11.54 12.63 -13.26
C PHE A 407 -12.29 12.57 -14.59
N ALA A 408 -13.06 11.50 -14.78
CA ALA A 408 -13.85 11.21 -15.98
C ALA A 408 -13.05 11.10 -17.30
N GLN A 409 -11.71 11.08 -17.25
CA GLN A 409 -10.89 10.75 -18.41
C GLN A 409 -10.33 9.34 -18.24
N VAL A 410 -10.75 8.45 -19.13
CA VAL A 410 -10.14 7.11 -19.23
C VAL A 410 -9.04 7.20 -20.27
N SER A 411 -7.80 6.98 -19.86
CA SER A 411 -6.65 6.95 -20.78
C SER A 411 -6.76 5.81 -21.79
N ASP A 412 -6.04 5.91 -22.92
CA ASP A 412 -5.99 4.81 -23.89
C ASP A 412 -5.48 3.54 -23.23
N LEU A 413 -4.43 3.65 -22.41
CA LEU A 413 -3.86 2.55 -21.65
C LEU A 413 -4.91 1.84 -20.78
N MET A 414 -5.80 2.57 -20.11
CA MET A 414 -6.87 2.00 -19.29
C MET A 414 -7.97 1.34 -20.14
N ARG A 415 -8.28 1.88 -21.32
CA ARG A 415 -9.21 1.23 -22.24
C ARG A 415 -8.69 -0.11 -22.72
N ASP A 416 -7.39 -0.15 -23.09
CA ASP A 416 -6.72 -1.37 -23.53
C ASP A 416 -6.66 -2.40 -22.38
N ALA A 417 -6.37 -1.97 -21.15
CA ALA A 417 -6.38 -2.83 -19.98
C ALA A 417 -7.77 -3.43 -19.71
N HIS A 418 -8.84 -2.63 -19.77
CA HIS A 418 -10.20 -3.16 -19.62
C HIS A 418 -10.57 -4.17 -20.70
N ALA A 419 -10.17 -3.93 -21.96
CA ALA A 419 -10.38 -4.89 -23.03
C ALA A 419 -9.61 -6.19 -22.79
N ALA A 420 -8.37 -6.10 -22.33
CA ALA A 420 -7.56 -7.27 -21.96
C ALA A 420 -8.16 -8.05 -20.79
N LEU A 421 -8.65 -7.37 -19.74
CA LEU A 421 -9.32 -8.04 -18.61
C LEU A 421 -10.51 -8.88 -19.02
N VAL A 422 -11.32 -8.42 -19.99
CA VAL A 422 -12.44 -9.20 -20.53
C VAL A 422 -11.95 -10.49 -21.19
N GLN A 423 -10.87 -10.40 -21.96
CA GLN A 423 -10.27 -11.59 -22.60
C GLN A 423 -9.66 -12.56 -21.57
N ILE A 424 -8.95 -12.02 -20.59
CA ILE A 424 -8.37 -12.80 -19.49
C ILE A 424 -9.46 -13.52 -18.70
N ALA A 425 -10.55 -12.82 -18.35
CA ALA A 425 -11.67 -13.41 -17.64
C ALA A 425 -12.30 -14.57 -18.41
N GLN A 426 -12.49 -14.42 -19.72
CA GLN A 426 -12.99 -15.49 -20.60
C GLN A 426 -12.03 -16.67 -20.66
N MET A 427 -10.74 -16.45 -20.85
CA MET A 427 -9.69 -17.48 -20.89
C MET A 427 -9.61 -18.27 -19.58
N LEU A 428 -9.82 -17.61 -18.46
CA LEU A 428 -9.75 -18.21 -17.11
C LEU A 428 -11.06 -18.87 -16.66
N ASP A 429 -12.13 -18.79 -17.47
CA ASP A 429 -13.49 -19.23 -17.12
C ASP A 429 -13.98 -18.58 -15.81
N LEU A 430 -13.72 -17.27 -15.65
CA LEU A 430 -14.25 -16.51 -14.52
C LEU A 430 -15.76 -16.37 -14.64
N PRO A 431 -16.51 -16.31 -13.51
CA PRO A 431 -17.95 -16.11 -13.56
C PRO A 431 -18.29 -14.85 -14.37
N PRO A 432 -19.34 -14.89 -15.19
CA PRO A 432 -19.82 -13.67 -15.87
C PRO A 432 -20.29 -12.66 -14.83
N ALA A 433 -20.12 -11.37 -15.16
CA ALA A 433 -20.57 -10.26 -14.33
C ALA A 433 -22.09 -10.22 -14.21
#